data_73676692dafc84eaf4140cfc3e2b124c
#
_entry.id   73676692dafc84eaf4140cfc3e2b124c
#
_cell.length_a   1.000
_cell.length_b   1.000
_cell.length_c   1.000
_cell.angle_alpha   90.00
_cell.angle_beta   90.00
_cell.angle_gamma   90.00
#
_symmetry.space_group_name_H-M   'P 1'
#
loop_
_entity.id
_entity.type
_entity.pdbx_description
1 polymer ?
#
loop_
_entity_poly.entity_id
_entity_poly.type
_entity_poly.pdbx_seq_one_letter_code
_entity_poly.pdbx_strand_id
1 'polypeptide(L)'
;GKGSPILLIHDMLPGGSGYEWGKIEDDLALEHTVYNLDLPGCGRSEKSGITYTNFVYVQAICDFIKNVIGKKTDVIVNGYAVSFVVMACHNEKDLFNKIMMVNPVSLSSLKQMPGKKEKLLRRCLEIPVFGTLVYHMVVSRDAVNNEFIENYAFDPFHPDRDLQDAYYEAAHRGGCYAKNVYANKASKYMNIDITRGLKEIDNSLYIVEGEAENNGEAIVEAYKNVNPSVEAVMIKETKHFPHVEAPEQFLEQVGIFF
;
A
#
# COMPACT_ATOMS: atom_id res chain seq x y z
N GLY A 1 -15.61 -10.94 11.26
CA GLY A 1 -15.18 -11.17 12.64
C GLY A 1 -16.00 -10.40 13.66
N LYS A 2 -15.58 -10.45 14.90
CA LYS A 2 -16.16 -9.70 16.02
C LYS A 2 -15.03 -9.14 16.86
N GLY A 3 -15.12 -7.86 17.22
CA GLY A 3 -14.08 -7.18 18.02
C GLY A 3 -13.85 -5.75 17.56
N SER A 4 -12.70 -5.17 17.94
CA SER A 4 -12.28 -3.85 17.47
C SER A 4 -12.13 -3.82 15.94
N PRO A 5 -12.46 -2.71 15.29
CA PRO A 5 -12.29 -2.62 13.84
C PRO A 5 -10.81 -2.54 13.48
N ILE A 6 -10.41 -3.31 12.48
CA ILE A 6 -9.09 -3.23 11.83
C ILE A 6 -9.26 -3.07 10.33
N LEU A 7 -8.58 -2.09 9.75
CA LEU A 7 -8.62 -1.76 8.33
C LEU A 7 -7.31 -2.18 7.65
N LEU A 8 -7.42 -3.05 6.65
CA LEU A 8 -6.32 -3.51 5.83
C LEU A 8 -6.28 -2.71 4.53
N ILE A 9 -5.11 -2.13 4.21
CA ILE A 9 -4.91 -1.30 3.01
C ILE A 9 -3.70 -1.81 2.24
N HIS A 10 -3.95 -2.25 1.00
CA HIS A 10 -2.94 -2.83 0.11
C HIS A 10 -1.97 -1.79 -0.46
N ASP A 11 -0.83 -2.26 -0.99
CA ASP A 11 0.11 -1.40 -1.70
C ASP A 11 -0.44 -0.91 -3.06
N MET A 12 0.11 0.20 -3.53
CA MET A 12 -0.23 0.84 -4.80
C MET A 12 0.58 0.29 -5.99
N LEU A 13 0.78 -1.02 -6.03
CA LEU A 13 1.41 -1.70 -7.17
C LEU A 13 0.39 -1.91 -8.31
N PRO A 14 0.85 -2.05 -9.59
CA PRO A 14 -0.04 -2.43 -10.68
C PRO A 14 -0.70 -3.78 -10.40
N GLY A 15 -2.03 -3.77 -10.29
CA GLY A 15 -2.79 -4.95 -9.88
C GLY A 15 -2.93 -5.15 -8.37
N GLY A 16 -2.41 -4.24 -7.54
CA GLY A 16 -2.59 -4.26 -6.09
C GLY A 16 -4.07 -4.28 -5.70
N SER A 17 -4.41 -5.08 -4.71
CA SER A 17 -5.76 -5.23 -4.17
C SER A 17 -5.69 -5.85 -2.78
N GLY A 18 -6.81 -5.81 -2.07
CA GLY A 18 -6.93 -6.45 -0.75
C GLY A 18 -6.65 -7.95 -0.74
N TYR A 19 -6.52 -8.59 -1.89
CA TYR A 19 -6.15 -10.02 -1.97
C TYR A 19 -4.79 -10.31 -1.30
N GLU A 20 -3.89 -9.34 -1.22
CA GLU A 20 -2.58 -9.52 -0.56
C GLU A 20 -2.70 -9.91 0.92
N TRP A 21 -3.83 -9.58 1.57
CA TRP A 21 -4.11 -9.89 2.97
C TRP A 21 -4.74 -11.25 3.20
N GLY A 22 -5.06 -11.99 2.13
CA GLY A 22 -5.84 -13.24 2.19
C GLY A 22 -5.26 -14.33 3.09
N LYS A 23 -3.94 -14.33 3.34
CA LYS A 23 -3.30 -15.33 4.23
C LYS A 23 -3.47 -15.04 5.72
N ILE A 24 -3.87 -13.82 6.09
CA ILE A 24 -3.95 -13.41 7.49
C ILE A 24 -5.33 -12.90 7.89
N GLU A 25 -6.22 -12.59 6.94
CA GLU A 25 -7.50 -11.96 7.26
C GLU A 25 -8.45 -12.85 8.08
N ASP A 26 -8.41 -14.17 7.86
CA ASP A 26 -9.24 -15.11 8.63
C ASP A 26 -8.79 -15.22 10.08
N ASP A 27 -7.46 -15.23 10.33
CA ASP A 27 -6.90 -15.25 11.68
C ASP A 27 -7.17 -13.92 12.41
N LEU A 28 -7.00 -12.79 11.73
CA LEU A 28 -7.38 -11.48 12.27
C LEU A 28 -8.87 -11.40 12.62
N ALA A 29 -9.73 -12.06 11.84
CA ALA A 29 -11.16 -12.07 12.06
C ALA A 29 -11.61 -12.86 13.31
N LEU A 30 -10.71 -13.62 13.93
CA LEU A 30 -11.00 -14.29 15.21
C LEU A 30 -11.16 -13.27 16.35
N GLU A 31 -10.38 -12.18 16.33
CA GLU A 31 -10.33 -11.19 17.42
C GLU A 31 -10.78 -9.79 16.99
N HIS A 32 -10.84 -9.52 15.67
CA HIS A 32 -11.18 -8.21 15.10
C HIS A 32 -12.38 -8.27 14.15
N THR A 33 -13.02 -7.12 13.95
CA THR A 33 -13.87 -6.90 12.77
C THR A 33 -12.99 -6.36 11.66
N VAL A 34 -12.63 -7.24 10.71
CA VAL A 34 -11.70 -6.94 9.62
C VAL A 34 -12.41 -6.25 8.46
N TYR A 35 -11.86 -5.14 8.02
CA TYR A 35 -12.24 -4.43 6.80
C TYR A 35 -11.07 -4.45 5.84
N ASN A 36 -11.26 -5.07 4.68
CA ASN A 36 -10.24 -5.16 3.63
C ASN A 36 -10.65 -4.26 2.47
N LEU A 37 -9.93 -3.15 2.27
CA LEU A 37 -10.32 -2.07 1.36
C LEU A 37 -9.50 -2.11 0.07
N ASP A 38 -10.18 -2.36 -1.05
CA ASP A 38 -9.63 -2.02 -2.37
C ASP A 38 -9.69 -0.49 -2.57
N LEU A 39 -8.54 0.16 -2.63
CA LEU A 39 -8.45 1.61 -2.84
C LEU A 39 -9.05 2.03 -4.20
N PRO A 40 -9.57 3.28 -4.34
CA PRO A 40 -10.11 3.76 -5.61
C PRO A 40 -9.16 3.52 -6.79
N GLY A 41 -9.67 2.92 -7.84
CA GLY A 41 -8.88 2.55 -9.02
C GLY A 41 -8.13 1.22 -8.93
N CYS A 42 -8.16 0.54 -7.79
CA CYS A 42 -7.48 -0.74 -7.56
C CYS A 42 -8.49 -1.89 -7.39
N GLY A 43 -8.02 -3.13 -7.49
CA GLY A 43 -8.79 -4.34 -7.22
C GLY A 43 -10.18 -4.35 -7.86
N ARG A 44 -11.21 -4.49 -7.03
CA ARG A 44 -12.64 -4.47 -7.40
C ARG A 44 -13.26 -3.08 -7.35
N SER A 45 -12.57 -2.10 -6.78
CA SER A 45 -13.04 -0.71 -6.74
C SER A 45 -13.14 -0.09 -8.12
N GLU A 46 -14.03 0.90 -8.26
CA GLU A 46 -14.26 1.60 -9.52
C GLU A 46 -12.96 2.24 -10.04
N LYS A 47 -12.75 2.10 -11.35
CA LYS A 47 -11.65 2.71 -12.08
C LYS A 47 -12.19 3.86 -12.94
N SER A 48 -11.88 5.07 -12.53
CA SER A 48 -12.42 6.30 -13.11
C SER A 48 -11.39 7.05 -13.96
N GLY A 49 -11.88 7.91 -14.86
CA GLY A 49 -11.08 8.78 -15.71
C GLY A 49 -10.55 10.03 -14.99
N ILE A 50 -10.25 9.94 -13.70
CA ILE A 50 -9.78 11.05 -12.87
C ILE A 50 -8.24 11.07 -12.74
N THR A 51 -7.72 12.17 -12.25
CA THR A 51 -6.33 12.24 -11.79
C THR A 51 -6.24 11.68 -10.36
N TYR A 52 -5.60 10.54 -10.19
CA TYR A 52 -5.37 9.93 -8.88
C TYR A 52 -4.22 10.65 -8.19
N THR A 53 -4.52 11.34 -7.11
CA THR A 53 -3.57 12.06 -6.27
C THR A 53 -3.61 11.52 -4.85
N ASN A 54 -2.62 11.84 -4.04
CA ASN A 54 -2.64 11.51 -2.62
C ASN A 54 -3.95 11.97 -1.94
N PHE A 55 -4.42 13.17 -2.27
CA PHE A 55 -5.66 13.71 -1.69
C PHE A 55 -6.87 12.80 -1.93
N VAL A 56 -7.01 12.19 -3.12
CA VAL A 56 -8.11 11.26 -3.42
C VAL A 56 -8.11 10.07 -2.46
N TYR A 57 -6.93 9.50 -2.19
CA TYR A 57 -6.80 8.36 -1.29
C TYR A 57 -6.97 8.72 0.18
N VAL A 58 -6.38 9.84 0.61
CA VAL A 58 -6.59 10.38 1.96
C VAL A 58 -8.07 10.56 2.25
N GLN A 59 -8.80 11.21 1.32
CA GLN A 59 -10.23 11.43 1.47
C GLN A 59 -11.01 10.11 1.48
N ALA A 60 -10.69 9.18 0.57
CA ALA A 60 -11.37 7.88 0.50
C ALA A 60 -11.20 7.07 1.79
N ILE A 61 -10.01 7.06 2.37
CA ILE A 61 -9.73 6.36 3.63
C ILE A 61 -10.52 7.01 4.78
N CYS A 62 -10.47 8.33 4.93
CA CYS A 62 -11.22 9.03 5.96
C CYS A 62 -12.74 8.80 5.82
N ASP A 63 -13.27 8.91 4.61
CA ASP A 63 -14.70 8.71 4.33
C ASP A 63 -15.12 7.26 4.59
N PHE A 64 -14.27 6.28 4.26
CA PHE A 64 -14.54 4.87 4.56
C PHE A 64 -14.60 4.62 6.06
N ILE A 65 -13.65 5.14 6.85
CA ILE A 65 -13.67 4.98 8.30
C ILE A 65 -14.91 5.67 8.90
N LYS A 66 -15.24 6.88 8.45
CA LYS A 66 -16.41 7.64 8.98
C LYS A 66 -17.76 7.00 8.64
N ASN A 67 -17.93 6.61 7.36
CA ASN A 67 -19.24 6.29 6.84
C ASN A 67 -19.54 4.78 6.85
N VAL A 68 -18.47 3.93 6.83
CA VAL A 68 -18.63 2.47 6.79
C VAL A 68 -18.29 1.85 8.15
N ILE A 69 -17.14 2.20 8.73
CA ILE A 69 -16.71 1.64 10.01
C ILE A 69 -17.39 2.37 11.17
N GLY A 70 -17.43 3.70 11.13
CA GLY A 70 -18.10 4.56 12.13
C GLY A 70 -17.45 4.56 13.50
N LYS A 71 -16.23 4.09 13.63
CA LYS A 71 -15.49 3.97 14.91
C LYS A 71 -14.01 4.26 14.68
N LYS A 72 -13.32 4.63 15.77
CA LYS A 72 -11.86 4.71 15.79
C LYS A 72 -11.26 3.35 15.44
N THR A 73 -10.33 3.31 14.48
CA THR A 73 -9.95 2.09 13.74
C THR A 73 -8.44 1.85 13.82
N ASP A 74 -8.05 0.62 14.06
CA ASP A 74 -6.69 0.14 13.87
C ASP A 74 -6.42 -0.06 12.37
N VAL A 75 -5.21 0.21 11.91
CA VAL A 75 -4.88 0.12 10.49
C VAL A 75 -3.61 -0.69 10.28
N ILE A 76 -3.65 -1.63 9.32
CA ILE A 76 -2.46 -2.25 8.72
C ILE A 76 -2.40 -1.79 7.27
N VAL A 77 -1.28 -1.22 6.86
CA VAL A 77 -1.13 -0.62 5.53
C VAL A 77 0.21 -0.97 4.93
N ASN A 78 0.21 -1.36 3.64
CA ASN A 78 1.42 -1.79 2.94
C ASN A 78 1.96 -0.72 1.98
N GLY A 79 3.27 -0.66 1.88
CA GLY A 79 4.04 -0.01 0.84
C GLY A 79 3.77 1.48 0.68
N TYR A 80 3.44 1.87 -0.53
CA TYR A 80 3.21 3.27 -0.89
C TYR A 80 1.98 3.88 -0.20
N ALA A 81 0.96 3.05 0.09
CA ALA A 81 -0.28 3.50 0.73
C ALA A 81 -0.06 4.00 2.17
N VAL A 82 1.07 3.67 2.80
CA VAL A 82 1.50 4.24 4.09
C VAL A 82 1.44 5.77 4.05
N SER A 83 1.86 6.39 2.94
CA SER A 83 1.84 7.84 2.78
C SER A 83 0.43 8.43 2.87
N PHE A 84 -0.58 7.69 2.39
CA PHE A 84 -1.98 8.11 2.45
C PHE A 84 -2.53 8.01 3.87
N VAL A 85 -2.22 6.91 4.57
CA VAL A 85 -2.66 6.69 5.95
C VAL A 85 -2.03 7.70 6.90
N VAL A 86 -0.73 7.98 6.78
CA VAL A 86 -0.05 9.01 7.57
C VAL A 86 -0.70 10.37 7.38
N MET A 87 -1.00 10.78 6.14
CA MET A 87 -1.67 12.05 5.88
C MET A 87 -3.14 12.05 6.32
N ALA A 88 -3.85 10.94 6.19
CA ALA A 88 -5.22 10.81 6.70
C ALA A 88 -5.26 10.94 8.23
N CYS A 89 -4.36 10.25 8.92
CA CYS A 89 -4.22 10.34 10.37
C CYS A 89 -3.82 11.75 10.82
N HIS A 90 -2.87 12.41 10.14
CA HIS A 90 -2.49 13.78 10.44
C HIS A 90 -3.66 14.77 10.31
N ASN A 91 -4.50 14.58 9.30
CA ASN A 91 -5.66 15.45 9.07
C ASN A 91 -6.82 15.18 10.05
N GLU A 92 -7.04 13.91 10.41
CA GLU A 92 -8.21 13.45 11.19
C GLU A 92 -7.80 12.35 12.18
N LYS A 93 -6.93 12.68 13.13
CA LYS A 93 -6.34 11.72 14.06
C LYS A 93 -7.34 10.92 14.90
N ASP A 94 -8.52 11.48 15.16
CA ASP A 94 -9.54 10.82 15.96
C ASP A 94 -10.17 9.59 15.27
N LEU A 95 -9.97 9.45 13.97
CA LEU A 95 -10.40 8.27 13.22
C LEU A 95 -9.48 7.07 13.41
N PHE A 96 -8.21 7.29 13.76
CA PHE A 96 -7.16 6.28 13.81
C PHE A 96 -6.76 5.94 15.24
N ASN A 97 -6.63 4.65 15.55
CA ASN A 97 -6.12 4.17 16.84
C ASN A 97 -4.62 3.86 16.70
N LYS A 98 -4.24 2.65 16.36
CA LYS A 98 -2.86 2.23 16.11
C LYS A 98 -2.63 2.01 14.61
N ILE A 99 -1.43 2.24 14.12
CA ILE A 99 -1.09 2.11 12.70
C ILE A 99 0.13 1.22 12.56
N MET A 100 -0.04 0.07 11.91
CA MET A 100 1.05 -0.81 11.49
C MET A 100 1.37 -0.53 10.02
N MET A 101 2.61 -0.15 9.75
CA MET A 101 3.14 0.18 8.43
C MET A 101 4.02 -0.96 7.95
N VAL A 102 3.66 -1.59 6.84
CA VAL A 102 4.42 -2.69 6.25
C VAL A 102 5.25 -2.15 5.09
N ASN A 103 6.54 -2.37 5.10
CA ASN A 103 7.49 -1.95 4.06
C ASN A 103 7.22 -0.53 3.51
N PRO A 104 7.23 0.50 4.36
CA PRO A 104 6.93 1.86 3.92
C PRO A 104 7.97 2.36 2.91
N VAL A 105 7.52 3.11 1.91
CA VAL A 105 8.45 3.70 0.93
C VAL A 105 9.30 4.82 1.54
N SER A 106 10.49 5.05 0.96
CA SER A 106 11.42 6.05 1.48
C SER A 106 10.83 7.47 1.48
N LEU A 107 11.07 8.23 2.55
CA LEU A 107 10.63 9.62 2.67
C LEU A 107 11.21 10.51 1.55
N SER A 108 12.41 10.17 1.06
CA SER A 108 13.06 10.90 -0.03
C SER A 108 12.34 10.72 -1.37
N SER A 109 11.78 9.53 -1.65
CA SER A 109 10.99 9.29 -2.86
C SER A 109 9.66 10.04 -2.82
N LEU A 110 9.01 10.08 -1.66
CA LEU A 110 7.74 10.79 -1.46
C LEU A 110 7.84 12.31 -1.63
N LYS A 111 9.02 12.90 -1.40
CA LYS A 111 9.29 14.34 -1.60
C LYS A 111 9.43 14.75 -3.07
N GLN A 112 9.60 13.80 -3.97
CA GLN A 112 9.77 14.08 -5.39
C GLN A 112 8.45 14.48 -6.04
N MET A 113 8.23 15.78 -6.24
CA MET A 113 7.01 16.30 -6.87
C MET A 113 7.08 16.24 -8.40
N PRO A 114 5.92 16.16 -9.09
CA PRO A 114 5.87 16.07 -10.55
C PRO A 114 6.36 17.34 -11.21
N GLY A 115 7.46 17.23 -11.99
CA GLY A 115 8.00 18.28 -12.83
C GLY A 115 7.43 18.30 -14.26
N LYS A 116 8.12 18.96 -15.19
CA LYS A 116 7.69 19.03 -16.61
C LYS A 116 7.74 17.66 -17.29
N LYS A 117 8.76 16.84 -16.97
CA LYS A 117 8.94 15.49 -17.53
C LYS A 117 7.83 14.56 -17.07
N GLU A 118 7.53 14.59 -15.79
CA GLU A 118 6.46 13.76 -15.19
C GLU A 118 5.08 14.15 -15.74
N LYS A 119 4.81 15.45 -15.95
CA LYS A 119 3.59 15.93 -16.60
C LYS A 119 3.45 15.42 -18.03
N LEU A 120 4.55 15.40 -18.79
CA LEU A 120 4.57 14.86 -20.14
C LEU A 120 4.36 13.33 -20.12
N LEU A 121 5.08 12.62 -19.25
CA LEU A 121 4.94 11.17 -19.06
C LEU A 121 3.47 10.80 -18.78
N ARG A 122 2.83 11.48 -17.83
CA ARG A 122 1.42 11.24 -17.50
C ARG A 122 0.54 11.40 -18.74
N ARG A 123 0.68 12.51 -19.48
CA ARG A 123 -0.09 12.74 -20.69
C ARG A 123 0.08 11.62 -21.73
N CYS A 124 1.31 11.15 -21.93
CA CYS A 124 1.59 10.05 -22.85
C CYS A 124 0.91 8.75 -22.39
N LEU A 125 0.97 8.43 -21.10
CA LEU A 125 0.35 7.22 -20.53
C LEU A 125 -1.18 7.30 -20.50
N GLU A 126 -1.76 8.49 -20.46
CA GLU A 126 -3.21 8.70 -20.50
C GLU A 126 -3.80 8.66 -21.93
N ILE A 127 -2.97 8.74 -22.98
CA ILE A 127 -3.44 8.60 -24.38
C ILE A 127 -4.18 7.26 -24.55
N PRO A 128 -5.41 7.26 -25.11
CA PRO A 128 -6.25 6.06 -25.11
C PRO A 128 -5.63 4.82 -25.73
N VAL A 129 -4.98 4.90 -26.89
CA VAL A 129 -4.37 3.73 -27.56
C VAL A 129 -2.98 3.49 -27.04
N PHE A 130 -2.10 4.48 -27.10
CA PHE A 130 -0.70 4.35 -26.72
C PHE A 130 -0.52 3.98 -25.25
N GLY A 131 -1.14 4.74 -24.35
CA GLY A 131 -1.02 4.48 -22.91
C GLY A 131 -1.65 3.13 -22.50
N THR A 132 -2.72 2.71 -23.20
CA THR A 132 -3.30 1.38 -22.96
C THR A 132 -2.33 0.26 -23.40
N LEU A 133 -1.67 0.43 -24.54
CA LEU A 133 -0.65 -0.53 -25.00
C LEU A 133 0.51 -0.62 -24.00
N VAL A 134 1.07 0.52 -23.58
CA VAL A 134 2.16 0.56 -22.60
C VAL A 134 1.72 -0.09 -21.28
N TYR A 135 0.52 0.21 -20.81
CA TYR A 135 -0.01 -0.39 -19.59
C TYR A 135 -0.11 -1.93 -19.71
N HIS A 136 -0.66 -2.45 -20.80
CA HIS A 136 -0.76 -3.90 -21.01
C HIS A 136 0.61 -4.59 -21.12
N MET A 137 1.65 -3.88 -21.59
CA MET A 137 3.01 -4.41 -21.52
C MET A 137 3.52 -4.52 -20.08
N VAL A 138 3.27 -3.49 -19.27
CA VAL A 138 3.69 -3.46 -17.84
C VAL A 138 2.95 -4.51 -17.00
N VAL A 139 1.69 -4.79 -17.31
CA VAL A 139 0.87 -5.77 -16.59
C VAL A 139 0.69 -7.09 -17.35
N SER A 140 1.53 -7.36 -18.35
CA SER A 140 1.54 -8.67 -19.01
C SER A 140 1.89 -9.77 -18.00
N ARG A 141 1.49 -11.02 -18.29
CA ARG A 141 1.77 -12.15 -17.40
C ARG A 141 3.27 -12.26 -17.08
N ASP A 142 4.11 -12.17 -18.10
CA ASP A 142 5.56 -12.25 -17.93
C ASP A 142 6.12 -11.08 -17.14
N ALA A 143 5.60 -9.86 -17.35
CA ALA A 143 6.04 -8.69 -16.61
C ALA A 143 5.67 -8.79 -15.13
N VAL A 144 4.43 -9.21 -14.80
CA VAL A 144 4.01 -9.45 -13.41
C VAL A 144 4.86 -10.54 -12.76
N ASN A 145 5.06 -11.66 -13.43
CA ASN A 145 5.87 -12.76 -12.90
C ASN A 145 7.32 -12.32 -12.63
N ASN A 146 7.93 -11.60 -13.57
CA ASN A 146 9.30 -11.10 -13.41
C ASN A 146 9.41 -10.10 -12.28
N GLU A 147 8.43 -9.19 -12.14
CA GLU A 147 8.42 -8.21 -11.05
C GLU A 147 8.33 -8.89 -9.67
N PHE A 148 7.52 -9.95 -9.55
CA PHE A 148 7.46 -10.75 -8.33
C PHE A 148 8.78 -11.44 -8.03
N ILE A 149 9.40 -12.08 -9.01
CA ILE A 149 10.67 -12.80 -8.85
C ILE A 149 11.80 -11.84 -8.48
N GLU A 150 11.91 -10.71 -9.16
CA GLU A 150 13.05 -9.80 -8.99
C GLU A 150 12.90 -8.88 -7.78
N ASN A 151 11.67 -8.37 -7.54
CA ASN A 151 11.47 -7.26 -6.61
C ASN A 151 10.66 -7.60 -5.37
N TYR A 152 9.73 -8.58 -5.41
CA TYR A 152 8.79 -8.77 -4.31
C TYR A 152 9.00 -10.06 -3.51
N ALA A 153 9.44 -11.15 -4.13
CA ALA A 153 9.65 -12.42 -3.44
C ALA A 153 11.05 -12.50 -2.80
N PHE A 154 11.12 -13.03 -1.58
CA PHE A 154 12.37 -13.39 -0.95
C PHE A 154 13.01 -14.59 -1.67
N ASP A 155 12.23 -15.65 -1.88
CA ASP A 155 12.66 -16.78 -2.70
C ASP A 155 12.19 -16.63 -4.17
N PRO A 156 13.08 -16.26 -5.08
CA PRO A 156 12.72 -16.06 -6.50
C PRO A 156 12.32 -17.36 -7.22
N PHE A 157 12.61 -18.53 -6.63
CA PHE A 157 12.27 -19.83 -7.21
C PHE A 157 10.87 -20.32 -6.81
N HIS A 158 10.35 -19.79 -5.69
CA HIS A 158 9.04 -20.18 -5.16
C HIS A 158 8.16 -18.97 -4.84
N PRO A 159 7.93 -18.05 -5.79
CA PRO A 159 7.04 -16.91 -5.56
C PRO A 159 5.60 -17.40 -5.35
N ASP A 160 4.82 -16.65 -4.59
CA ASP A 160 3.40 -16.95 -4.39
C ASP A 160 2.62 -16.78 -5.71
N ARG A 161 2.22 -17.90 -6.31
CA ARG A 161 1.53 -17.91 -7.62
C ARG A 161 0.11 -17.40 -7.53
N ASP A 162 -0.59 -17.66 -6.44
CA ASP A 162 -1.97 -17.23 -6.27
C ASP A 162 -2.02 -15.71 -6.16
N LEU A 163 -1.04 -15.11 -5.47
CA LEU A 163 -0.91 -13.66 -5.41
C LEU A 163 -0.51 -13.06 -6.78
N GLN A 164 0.40 -13.70 -7.53
CA GLN A 164 0.73 -13.28 -8.90
C GLN A 164 -0.50 -13.29 -9.82
N ASP A 165 -1.31 -14.34 -9.74
CA ASP A 165 -2.53 -14.47 -10.52
C ASP A 165 -3.56 -13.40 -10.13
N ALA A 166 -3.73 -13.15 -8.86
CA ALA A 166 -4.62 -12.10 -8.36
C ALA A 166 -4.18 -10.70 -8.84
N TYR A 167 -2.89 -10.40 -8.82
CA TYR A 167 -2.34 -9.13 -9.33
C TYR A 167 -2.57 -8.99 -10.84
N TYR A 168 -2.31 -10.05 -11.60
CA TYR A 168 -2.57 -10.07 -13.03
C TYR A 168 -4.06 -9.81 -13.34
N GLU A 169 -4.97 -10.51 -12.67
CA GLU A 169 -6.41 -10.34 -12.87
C GLU A 169 -6.89 -8.94 -12.48
N ALA A 170 -6.47 -8.43 -11.33
CA ALA A 170 -6.86 -7.11 -10.84
C ALA A 170 -6.36 -5.99 -11.75
N ALA A 171 -5.15 -6.14 -12.32
CA ALA A 171 -4.59 -5.19 -13.29
C ALA A 171 -5.41 -5.11 -14.59
N HIS A 172 -6.08 -6.19 -14.98
CA HIS A 172 -6.89 -6.24 -16.21
C HIS A 172 -8.36 -5.88 -16.02
N ARG A 173 -8.80 -5.62 -14.78
CA ARG A 173 -10.16 -5.13 -14.50
C ARG A 173 -10.28 -3.64 -14.79
N GLY A 174 -11.48 -3.20 -15.22
CA GLY A 174 -11.81 -1.77 -15.39
C GLY A 174 -11.47 -1.17 -16.76
N GLY A 175 -11.10 -1.99 -17.71
CA GLY A 175 -10.93 -1.58 -19.12
C GLY A 175 -9.90 -0.46 -19.31
N CYS A 176 -10.21 0.54 -20.14
CA CYS A 176 -9.25 1.59 -20.52
C CYS A 176 -8.84 2.53 -19.37
N TYR A 177 -9.55 2.54 -18.25
CA TYR A 177 -9.23 3.37 -17.09
C TYR A 177 -8.27 2.71 -16.09
N ALA A 178 -8.04 1.39 -16.18
CA ALA A 178 -7.12 0.67 -15.32
C ALA A 178 -5.70 1.27 -15.31
N LYS A 179 -5.25 1.80 -16.46
CA LYS A 179 -3.94 2.46 -16.61
C LYS A 179 -3.78 3.76 -15.82
N ASN A 180 -4.88 4.42 -15.41
CA ASN A 180 -4.80 5.78 -14.84
C ASN A 180 -4.11 5.79 -13.48
N VAL A 181 -4.33 4.80 -12.63
CA VAL A 181 -3.60 4.65 -11.36
C VAL A 181 -2.10 4.53 -11.62
N TYR A 182 -1.70 3.62 -12.52
CA TYR A 182 -0.31 3.44 -12.93
C TYR A 182 0.29 4.75 -13.49
N ALA A 183 -0.41 5.42 -14.42
CA ALA A 183 0.05 6.66 -15.02
C ALA A 183 0.31 7.76 -13.97
N ASN A 184 -0.57 7.89 -12.98
CA ASN A 184 -0.44 8.90 -11.94
C ASN A 184 0.65 8.54 -10.91
N LYS A 185 0.81 7.24 -10.55
CA LYS A 185 1.92 6.80 -9.69
C LYS A 185 3.27 6.99 -10.39
N ALA A 186 3.44 6.47 -11.60
CA ALA A 186 4.69 6.57 -12.37
C ALA A 186 5.11 8.02 -12.63
N SER A 187 4.14 8.94 -12.74
CA SER A 187 4.39 10.37 -12.91
C SER A 187 4.41 11.18 -11.60
N LYS A 188 4.48 10.52 -10.44
CA LYS A 188 4.61 11.12 -9.10
C LYS A 188 3.45 12.01 -8.67
N TYR A 189 2.27 11.90 -9.30
CA TYR A 189 1.09 12.68 -8.90
C TYR A 189 0.49 12.23 -7.57
N MET A 190 0.83 11.03 -7.12
CA MET A 190 0.44 10.50 -5.81
C MET A 190 1.45 10.85 -4.71
N ASN A 191 2.64 11.37 -5.06
CA ASN A 191 3.67 11.73 -4.08
C ASN A 191 3.22 12.91 -3.21
N ILE A 192 3.62 12.85 -1.94
CA ILE A 192 3.46 13.93 -0.97
C ILE A 192 4.56 13.83 0.09
N ASP A 193 5.11 14.95 0.52
CA ASP A 193 6.03 14.97 1.66
C ASP A 193 5.23 14.75 2.96
N ILE A 194 5.37 13.57 3.53
CA ILE A 194 4.69 13.19 4.79
C ILE A 194 5.50 13.53 6.03
N THR A 195 6.70 14.11 5.91
CA THR A 195 7.62 14.33 7.03
C THR A 195 6.98 15.11 8.17
N ARG A 196 6.24 16.16 7.84
CA ARG A 196 5.54 16.96 8.85
C ARG A 196 4.41 16.16 9.51
N GLY A 197 3.57 15.51 8.71
CA GLY A 197 2.47 14.69 9.22
C GLY A 197 2.96 13.58 10.14
N LEU A 198 3.99 12.84 9.70
CA LEU A 198 4.60 11.78 10.49
C LEU A 198 5.16 12.29 11.83
N LYS A 199 5.76 13.50 11.85
CA LYS A 199 6.29 14.13 13.07
C LYS A 199 5.20 14.54 14.06
N GLU A 200 4.03 14.97 13.55
CA GLU A 200 2.94 15.54 14.36
C GLU A 200 1.92 14.48 14.82
N ILE A 201 1.99 13.25 14.33
CA ILE A 201 1.15 12.12 14.77
C ILE A 201 1.61 11.64 16.14
N ASP A 202 0.67 11.54 17.07
CA ASP A 202 0.84 11.02 18.43
C ASP A 202 0.23 9.61 18.64
N ASN A 203 -0.31 9.02 17.58
CA ASN A 203 -0.77 7.62 17.57
C ASN A 203 0.42 6.65 17.65
N SER A 204 0.16 5.45 18.20
CA SER A 204 1.17 4.37 18.15
C SER A 204 1.44 3.95 16.71
N LEU A 205 2.71 3.98 16.32
CA LEU A 205 3.19 3.65 14.99
C LEU A 205 4.17 2.48 15.06
N TYR A 206 3.94 1.45 14.26
CA TYR A 206 4.78 0.27 14.20
C TYR A 206 5.15 -0.05 12.76
N ILE A 207 6.43 -0.26 12.47
CA ILE A 207 6.89 -0.69 11.15
C ILE A 207 7.22 -2.17 11.20
N VAL A 208 6.67 -2.92 10.26
CA VAL A 208 7.06 -4.29 9.97
C VAL A 208 7.75 -4.28 8.61
N GLU A 209 9.04 -4.58 8.61
CA GLU A 209 9.87 -4.55 7.40
C GLU A 209 10.33 -5.97 7.05
N GLY A 210 10.36 -6.31 5.76
CA GLY A 210 11.01 -7.53 5.30
C GLY A 210 12.53 -7.40 5.38
N GLU A 211 13.22 -8.40 5.93
CA GLU A 211 14.69 -8.36 6.10
C GLU A 211 15.44 -8.15 4.77
N ALA A 212 14.91 -8.71 3.68
CA ALA A 212 15.50 -8.59 2.34
C ALA A 212 14.95 -7.42 1.51
N GLU A 213 14.13 -6.53 2.10
CA GLU A 213 13.64 -5.35 1.39
C GLU A 213 14.78 -4.37 1.10
N ASN A 214 14.75 -3.80 -0.10
CA ASN A 214 15.81 -2.91 -0.55
C ASN A 214 15.87 -1.63 0.29
N ASN A 215 17.01 -1.42 0.97
CA ASN A 215 17.24 -0.30 1.88
C ASN A 215 16.27 -0.23 3.08
N GLY A 216 15.64 -1.33 3.47
CA GLY A 216 14.65 -1.38 4.54
C GLY A 216 15.16 -0.78 5.85
N GLU A 217 16.36 -1.18 6.33
CA GLU A 217 16.96 -0.62 7.54
C GLU A 217 17.10 0.93 7.47
N ALA A 218 17.56 1.44 6.34
CA ALA A 218 17.74 2.90 6.17
C ALA A 218 16.39 3.63 6.11
N ILE A 219 15.36 2.99 5.57
CA ILE A 219 13.99 3.53 5.55
C ILE A 219 13.44 3.58 6.97
N VAL A 220 13.53 2.49 7.71
CA VAL A 220 13.09 2.41 9.11
C VAL A 220 13.80 3.47 9.96
N GLU A 221 15.12 3.62 9.82
CA GLU A 221 15.87 4.64 10.55
C GLU A 221 15.42 6.07 10.18
N ALA A 222 15.15 6.33 8.89
CA ALA A 222 14.64 7.62 8.45
C ALA A 222 13.29 7.97 9.06
N TYR A 223 12.38 6.99 9.20
CA TYR A 223 11.09 7.18 9.88
C TYR A 223 11.27 7.44 11.37
N LYS A 224 12.10 6.67 12.06
CA LYS A 224 12.44 6.86 13.49
C LYS A 224 13.10 8.22 13.75
N ASN A 225 13.95 8.70 12.84
CA ASN A 225 14.57 10.02 12.95
C ASN A 225 13.56 11.16 12.84
N VAL A 226 12.46 10.98 12.11
CA VAL A 226 11.37 11.98 12.02
C VAL A 226 10.44 11.90 13.22
N ASN A 227 10.06 10.68 13.61
CA ASN A 227 9.21 10.44 14.77
C ASN A 227 9.82 9.33 15.65
N PRO A 228 10.49 9.69 16.77
CA PRO A 228 11.16 8.72 17.64
C PRO A 228 10.23 7.72 18.35
N SER A 229 8.91 7.93 18.31
CA SER A 229 7.93 6.98 18.87
C SER A 229 7.62 5.81 17.92
N VAL A 230 8.14 5.83 16.70
CA VAL A 230 8.00 4.72 15.77
C VAL A 230 8.81 3.52 16.25
N GLU A 231 8.12 2.43 16.53
CA GLU A 231 8.73 1.13 16.77
C GLU A 231 8.86 0.35 15.48
N ALA A 232 9.81 -0.59 15.38
CA ALA A 232 9.98 -1.38 14.18
C ALA A 232 10.59 -2.76 14.45
N VAL A 233 10.21 -3.71 13.60
CA VAL A 233 10.74 -5.07 13.56
C VAL A 233 11.10 -5.44 12.10
N MET A 234 12.12 -6.29 11.95
CA MET A 234 12.46 -6.93 10.67
C MET A 234 12.03 -8.39 10.74
N ILE A 235 11.22 -8.84 9.77
CA ILE A 235 10.84 -10.25 9.65
C ILE A 235 11.83 -10.96 8.75
N LYS A 236 12.46 -12.02 9.28
CA LYS A 236 13.48 -12.80 8.56
C LYS A 236 12.89 -13.56 7.38
N GLU A 237 13.73 -13.76 6.37
CA GLU A 237 13.38 -14.53 5.18
C GLU A 237 12.12 -14.00 4.47
N THR A 238 11.90 -12.68 4.53
CA THR A 238 10.82 -12.00 3.82
C THR A 238 11.33 -10.77 3.08
N LYS A 239 10.59 -10.35 2.06
CA LYS A 239 10.89 -9.17 1.28
C LYS A 239 9.67 -8.23 1.27
N HIS A 240 9.01 -8.05 0.12
CA HIS A 240 7.95 -7.03 -0.03
C HIS A 240 6.62 -7.38 0.66
N PHE A 241 6.35 -8.66 0.84
CA PHE A 241 5.09 -9.14 1.42
C PHE A 241 5.31 -10.03 2.65
N PRO A 242 5.83 -9.51 3.78
CA PRO A 242 6.08 -10.32 4.98
C PRO A 242 4.82 -11.02 5.51
N HIS A 243 3.64 -10.42 5.33
CA HIS A 243 2.34 -11.00 5.67
C HIS A 243 1.90 -12.16 4.76
N VAL A 244 2.56 -12.33 3.60
CA VAL A 244 2.34 -13.44 2.65
C VAL A 244 3.43 -14.50 2.80
N GLU A 245 4.67 -14.07 2.95
CA GLU A 245 5.86 -14.94 2.97
C GLU A 245 6.06 -15.61 4.33
N ALA A 246 5.73 -14.93 5.43
CA ALA A 246 5.83 -15.44 6.79
C ALA A 246 4.59 -15.04 7.63
N PRO A 247 3.38 -15.52 7.26
CA PRO A 247 2.13 -15.07 7.88
C PRO A 247 2.09 -15.32 9.40
N GLU A 248 2.62 -16.43 9.89
CA GLU A 248 2.67 -16.73 11.32
C GLU A 248 3.51 -15.72 12.09
N GLN A 249 4.73 -15.40 11.60
CA GLN A 249 5.60 -14.41 12.21
C GLN A 249 4.98 -13.00 12.14
N PHE A 250 4.30 -12.70 11.04
CA PHE A 250 3.60 -11.42 10.89
C PHE A 250 2.45 -11.30 11.91
N LEU A 251 1.62 -12.35 12.05
CA LEU A 251 0.51 -12.38 13.02
C LEU A 251 1.00 -12.29 14.47
N GLU A 252 2.17 -12.86 14.79
CA GLU A 252 2.80 -12.66 16.11
C GLU A 252 3.06 -11.17 16.37
N GLN A 253 3.58 -10.43 15.37
CA GLN A 253 3.80 -8.98 15.51
C GLN A 253 2.49 -8.21 15.61
N VAL A 254 1.44 -8.65 14.92
CA VAL A 254 0.10 -8.08 15.07
C VAL A 254 -0.40 -8.24 16.49
N GLY A 255 -0.30 -9.44 17.07
CA GLY A 255 -0.72 -9.71 18.45
C GLY A 255 0.09 -8.97 19.53
N ILE A 256 1.36 -8.61 19.22
CA ILE A 256 2.19 -7.80 20.11
C ILE A 256 1.76 -6.32 20.06
N PHE A 257 1.39 -5.84 18.89
CA PHE A 257 1.14 -4.41 18.68
C PHE A 257 -0.32 -4.02 18.96
N PHE A 258 -1.30 -4.79 18.52
CA PHE A 258 -2.73 -4.48 18.69
C PHE A 258 -3.31 -5.10 19.95
#